data_741a414c62c8fced5baf208785968a9f
#
_entry.id   741a414c62c8fced5baf208785968a9f
#
_cell.length_a   1.000
_cell.length_b   1.000
_cell.length_c   1.000
_cell.angle_alpha   90.00
_cell.angle_beta   90.00
_cell.angle_gamma   90.00
#
_symmetry.space_group_name_H-M   'P 1'
#
loop_
_entity.id
_entity.type
_entity.pdbx_description
1 polymer ?
#
loop_
_entity_poly.entity_id
_entity_poly.type
_entity_poly.pdbx_seq_one_letter_code
_entity_poly.pdbx_strand_id
1 'polypeptide(L)'
;MVTGTVERATAIHWETRLFSGRSAPSVAAVPAASATVDDLVDEARAAYHRISPRAAYQLLLHDRAVLVDIRPEAQRRAEGEVDPALRPVVIERNVLEWRLDPRSAARLPWTSYETRVLVLCQEGYASSLAAATLVRLGLNRATDIVGGLRAWREAGLPLAERVAA
;
A
#
# COMPACT_ATOMS: atom_id res chain seq x y z
N MET A 1 52.16 -13.02 17.01
CA MET A 1 51.64 -12.74 15.67
C MET A 1 50.69 -13.84 15.29
N VAL A 2 49.39 -13.60 15.34
CA VAL A 2 48.36 -14.55 14.90
C VAL A 2 47.59 -13.86 13.79
N THR A 3 47.85 -14.30 12.57
CA THR A 3 47.10 -13.84 11.37
C THR A 3 45.80 -14.61 11.27
N GLY A 4 44.70 -13.97 11.66
CA GLY A 4 43.36 -14.49 11.43
C GLY A 4 42.92 -14.26 9.99
N THR A 5 42.81 -15.34 9.23
CA THR A 5 42.22 -15.36 7.90
C THR A 5 40.70 -15.21 8.02
N VAL A 6 40.16 -14.11 7.50
CA VAL A 6 38.72 -13.91 7.38
C VAL A 6 38.22 -14.77 6.24
N GLU A 7 37.51 -15.85 6.56
CA GLU A 7 36.75 -16.67 5.61
C GLU A 7 35.65 -15.83 4.99
N ARG A 8 35.69 -15.60 3.69
CA ARG A 8 34.62 -15.02 2.91
C ARG A 8 33.46 -16.00 2.85
N ALA A 9 32.35 -15.62 3.43
CA ALA A 9 31.09 -16.36 3.26
C ALA A 9 30.79 -16.51 1.76
N THR A 10 30.75 -17.75 1.29
CA THR A 10 30.37 -18.13 -0.06
C THR A 10 28.92 -17.71 -0.32
N ALA A 11 28.72 -16.83 -1.29
CA ALA A 11 27.39 -16.50 -1.82
C ALA A 11 26.69 -17.81 -2.24
N ILE A 12 25.53 -18.04 -1.67
CA ILE A 12 24.72 -19.21 -1.99
C ILE A 12 24.22 -19.08 -3.43
N HIS A 13 24.80 -19.88 -4.31
CA HIS A 13 24.47 -19.97 -5.74
C HIS A 13 23.13 -20.70 -5.90
N TRP A 14 22.00 -20.05 -5.70
CA TRP A 14 20.65 -20.63 -5.89
C TRP A 14 20.20 -20.63 -7.36
N GLU A 15 20.82 -19.79 -8.19
CA GLU A 15 20.41 -19.63 -9.60
C GLU A 15 20.74 -20.81 -10.52
N THR A 16 21.70 -21.67 -10.17
CA THR A 16 22.22 -22.66 -11.11
C THR A 16 21.50 -24.03 -11.09
N ARG A 17 20.59 -24.30 -10.15
CA ARG A 17 19.94 -25.63 -10.03
C ARG A 17 18.51 -25.74 -10.57
N LEU A 18 17.84 -24.63 -10.87
CA LEU A 18 16.45 -24.66 -11.30
C LEU A 18 16.23 -24.70 -12.81
N PHE A 19 17.26 -24.46 -13.63
CA PHE A 19 17.12 -24.32 -15.08
C PHE A 19 18.04 -25.21 -15.93
N SER A 20 18.69 -26.22 -15.35
CA SER A 20 19.46 -27.21 -16.14
C SER A 20 18.49 -28.09 -16.93
N GLY A 21 18.27 -27.76 -18.20
CA GLY A 21 17.64 -28.65 -19.17
C GLY A 21 16.23 -28.28 -19.67
N ARG A 22 15.74 -27.08 -19.40
CA ARG A 22 14.56 -26.56 -20.09
C ARG A 22 14.93 -25.29 -20.81
N SER A 23 14.69 -25.25 -22.12
CA SER A 23 14.68 -23.98 -22.89
C SER A 23 13.75 -23.03 -22.13
N ALA A 24 14.22 -21.78 -21.90
CA ALA A 24 13.37 -20.74 -21.34
C ALA A 24 12.04 -20.75 -22.11
N PRO A 25 10.88 -20.75 -21.43
CA PRO A 25 9.62 -20.66 -22.14
C PRO A 25 9.69 -19.39 -23.00
N SER A 26 9.42 -19.53 -24.29
CA SER A 26 9.22 -18.38 -25.17
C SER A 26 8.21 -17.49 -24.46
N VAL A 27 8.59 -16.24 -24.19
CA VAL A 27 7.64 -15.25 -23.65
C VAL A 27 6.51 -15.21 -24.67
N ALA A 28 5.37 -15.84 -24.33
CA ALA A 28 4.22 -15.81 -25.18
C ALA A 28 3.90 -14.34 -25.49
N ALA A 29 3.66 -14.03 -26.77
CA ALA A 29 3.29 -12.68 -27.17
C ALA A 29 2.12 -12.23 -26.29
N VAL A 30 2.27 -11.07 -25.63
CA VAL A 30 1.19 -10.49 -24.84
C VAL A 30 -0.04 -10.35 -25.74
N PRO A 31 -1.22 -10.90 -25.38
CA PRO A 31 -2.41 -10.73 -26.17
C PRO A 31 -2.68 -9.26 -26.43
N ALA A 32 -3.01 -8.89 -27.68
CA ALA A 32 -3.26 -7.50 -28.08
C ALA A 32 -4.41 -6.81 -27.31
N ALA A 33 -5.20 -7.58 -26.55
CA ALA A 33 -6.31 -7.10 -25.71
C ALA A 33 -6.00 -7.13 -24.20
N SER A 34 -4.73 -7.28 -23.80
CA SER A 34 -4.37 -7.29 -22.38
C SER A 34 -4.33 -5.86 -21.82
N ALA A 35 -5.01 -5.64 -20.67
CA ALA A 35 -4.92 -4.39 -19.95
C ALA A 35 -3.50 -4.18 -19.39
N THR A 36 -3.03 -2.95 -19.44
CA THR A 36 -1.81 -2.52 -18.75
C THR A 36 -2.10 -2.25 -17.28
N VAL A 37 -1.05 -2.08 -16.47
CA VAL A 37 -1.24 -1.64 -15.07
C VAL A 37 -1.86 -0.23 -15.00
N ASP A 38 -1.56 0.63 -15.96
CA ASP A 38 -2.14 1.98 -16.02
C ASP A 38 -3.63 1.93 -16.35
N ASP A 39 -4.06 1.06 -17.27
CA ASP A 39 -5.48 0.82 -17.55
C ASP A 39 -6.23 0.35 -16.30
N LEU A 40 -5.63 -0.56 -15.50
CA LEU A 40 -6.24 -1.02 -14.24
C LEU A 40 -6.34 0.09 -13.21
N VAL A 41 -5.35 0.97 -13.13
CA VAL A 41 -5.36 2.12 -12.21
C VAL A 41 -6.43 3.12 -12.65
N ASP A 42 -6.57 3.40 -13.94
CA ASP A 42 -7.56 4.33 -14.47
C ASP A 42 -8.99 3.79 -14.28
N GLU A 43 -9.22 2.50 -14.53
CA GLU A 43 -10.49 1.82 -14.24
C GLU A 43 -10.82 1.90 -12.73
N ALA A 44 -9.85 1.61 -11.85
CA ALA A 44 -10.03 1.70 -10.42
C ALA A 44 -10.42 3.11 -9.98
N ARG A 45 -9.77 4.14 -10.53
CA ARG A 45 -10.04 5.56 -10.22
C ARG A 45 -11.39 6.04 -10.72
N ALA A 46 -11.92 5.44 -11.78
CA ALA A 46 -13.25 5.74 -12.30
C ALA A 46 -14.38 5.19 -11.40
N ALA A 47 -14.09 4.21 -10.53
CA ALA A 47 -15.10 3.53 -9.71
C ALA A 47 -15.56 4.32 -8.46
N TYR A 48 -14.83 5.37 -8.06
CA TYR A 48 -15.12 6.15 -6.85
C TYR A 48 -14.51 7.55 -6.89
N HIS A 49 -14.93 8.42 -5.98
CA HIS A 49 -14.35 9.76 -5.86
C HIS A 49 -13.08 9.73 -4.99
N ARG A 50 -11.96 10.15 -5.57
CA ARG A 50 -10.70 10.34 -4.86
C ARG A 50 -10.68 11.67 -4.12
N ILE A 51 -9.95 11.75 -3.01
CA ILE A 51 -9.88 13.00 -2.23
C ILE A 51 -8.46 13.56 -2.18
N SER A 52 -8.37 14.88 -2.05
CA SER A 52 -7.09 15.56 -1.86
C SER A 52 -6.52 15.31 -0.45
N PRO A 53 -5.20 15.43 -0.24
CA PRO A 53 -4.60 15.34 1.09
C PRO A 53 -5.24 16.29 2.11
N ARG A 54 -5.55 17.53 1.74
CA ARG A 54 -6.19 18.50 2.64
C ARG A 54 -7.61 18.11 3.03
N ALA A 55 -8.40 17.58 2.08
CA ALA A 55 -9.75 17.09 2.38
C ALA A 55 -9.69 15.86 3.29
N ALA A 56 -8.74 14.94 3.06
CA ALA A 56 -8.50 13.79 3.91
C ALA A 56 -8.14 14.23 5.34
N TYR A 57 -7.22 15.20 5.48
CA TYR A 57 -6.83 15.73 6.77
C TYR A 57 -8.02 16.30 7.54
N GLN A 58 -8.91 17.07 6.89
CA GLN A 58 -10.11 17.59 7.53
C GLN A 58 -11.05 16.47 8.03
N LEU A 59 -11.21 15.39 7.26
CA LEU A 59 -12.03 14.26 7.70
C LEU A 59 -11.43 13.56 8.93
N LEU A 60 -10.10 13.46 9.00
CA LEU A 60 -9.40 12.84 10.13
C LEU A 60 -9.47 13.70 11.40
N LEU A 61 -9.32 15.02 11.29
CA LEU A 61 -9.44 15.93 12.42
C LEU A 61 -10.80 15.88 13.12
N HIS A 62 -11.85 15.53 12.38
CA HIS A 62 -13.22 15.44 12.90
C HIS A 62 -13.69 14.02 13.17
N ASP A 63 -12.79 13.05 13.23
CA ASP A 63 -13.10 11.62 13.44
C ASP A 63 -14.15 11.05 12.45
N ARG A 64 -14.17 11.57 11.22
CA ARG A 64 -15.14 11.18 10.18
C ARG A 64 -14.63 10.10 9.24
N ALA A 65 -13.39 9.67 9.42
CA ALA A 65 -12.74 8.67 8.59
C ALA A 65 -11.63 7.95 9.35
N VAL A 66 -11.23 6.81 8.84
CA VAL A 66 -10.07 6.04 9.29
C VAL A 66 -9.02 6.08 8.20
N LEU A 67 -7.81 6.54 8.53
CA LEU A 67 -6.66 6.48 7.62
C LEU A 67 -6.01 5.11 7.71
N VAL A 68 -5.86 4.44 6.57
CA VAL A 68 -5.22 3.15 6.45
C VAL A 68 -3.99 3.27 5.56
N ASP A 69 -2.81 3.14 6.17
CA ASP A 69 -1.53 3.12 5.44
C ASP A 69 -1.21 1.68 5.02
N ILE A 70 -1.17 1.46 3.70
CA ILE A 70 -0.93 0.13 3.11
C ILE A 70 0.52 -0.14 2.74
N ARG A 71 1.43 0.78 3.06
CA ARG A 71 2.85 0.66 2.73
C ARG A 71 3.53 -0.39 3.62
N PRO A 72 4.51 -1.15 3.07
CA PRO A 72 5.36 -2.03 3.87
C PRO A 72 6.14 -1.26 4.95
N GLU A 73 6.47 -1.94 6.04
CA GLU A 73 7.19 -1.33 7.16
C GLU A 73 8.51 -0.67 6.74
N ALA A 74 9.31 -1.36 5.92
CA ALA A 74 10.59 -0.82 5.44
C ALA A 74 10.42 0.49 4.67
N GLN A 75 9.34 0.61 3.89
CA GLN A 75 9.02 1.83 3.14
C GLN A 75 8.59 2.95 4.08
N ARG A 76 7.73 2.66 5.07
CA ARG A 76 7.31 3.66 6.07
C ARG A 76 8.49 4.20 6.87
N ARG A 77 9.40 3.33 7.31
CA ARG A 77 10.65 3.74 8.00
C ARG A 77 11.51 4.67 7.16
N ALA A 78 11.68 4.36 5.87
CA ALA A 78 12.52 5.16 4.98
C ALA A 78 11.88 6.51 4.60
N GLU A 79 10.57 6.53 4.36
CA GLU A 79 9.85 7.68 3.80
C GLU A 79 9.11 8.51 4.84
N GLY A 80 9.00 8.01 6.08
CA GLY A 80 8.26 8.64 7.17
C GLY A 80 6.79 8.23 7.22
N GLU A 81 6.12 8.60 8.28
CA GLU A 81 4.73 8.22 8.61
C GLU A 81 3.88 9.46 8.83
N VAL A 82 2.56 9.30 8.72
CA VAL A 82 1.59 10.33 9.09
C VAL A 82 1.61 10.50 10.60
N ASP A 83 1.40 11.73 11.08
CA ASP A 83 1.37 12.05 12.51
C ASP A 83 0.48 11.08 13.29
N PRO A 84 1.00 10.43 14.35
CA PRO A 84 0.23 9.53 15.21
C PRO A 84 -1.01 10.16 15.85
N ALA A 85 -1.06 11.48 16.00
CA ALA A 85 -2.24 12.18 16.50
C ALA A 85 -3.48 11.98 15.62
N LEU A 86 -3.27 11.68 14.33
CA LEU A 86 -4.33 11.34 13.37
C LEU A 86 -4.74 9.86 13.43
N ARG A 87 -4.13 9.07 14.30
CA ARG A 87 -4.41 7.65 14.56
C ARG A 87 -4.43 6.79 13.28
N PRO A 88 -3.38 6.88 12.41
CA PRO A 88 -3.31 6.04 11.24
C PRO A 88 -3.27 4.57 11.63
N VAL A 89 -4.03 3.74 10.91
CA VAL A 89 -3.99 2.28 11.06
C VAL A 89 -3.10 1.72 9.96
N VAL A 90 -2.11 0.92 10.35
CA VAL A 90 -1.26 0.23 9.38
C VAL A 90 -1.87 -1.12 9.05
N ILE A 91 -2.13 -1.34 7.77
CA ILE A 91 -2.57 -2.64 7.24
C ILE A 91 -1.81 -2.87 5.93
N GLU A 92 -0.88 -3.78 5.91
CA GLU A 92 -0.16 -4.09 4.68
C GLU A 92 -1.10 -4.52 3.55
N ARG A 93 -0.76 -4.13 2.33
CA ARG A 93 -1.61 -4.32 1.15
C ARG A 93 -2.09 -5.75 0.95
N ASN A 94 -1.24 -6.74 1.28
CA ASN A 94 -1.51 -8.17 1.05
C ASN A 94 -2.61 -8.76 1.96
N VAL A 95 -3.00 -8.07 3.03
CA VAL A 95 -4.05 -8.55 3.97
C VAL A 95 -5.22 -7.57 4.11
N LEU A 96 -5.22 -6.49 3.33
CA LEU A 96 -6.14 -5.38 3.47
C LEU A 96 -7.61 -5.83 3.40
N GLU A 97 -7.97 -6.59 2.39
CA GLU A 97 -9.34 -7.03 2.15
C GLU A 97 -9.86 -7.89 3.30
N TRP A 98 -9.05 -8.84 3.80
CA TRP A 98 -9.44 -9.67 4.95
C TRP A 98 -9.64 -8.88 6.22
N ARG A 99 -8.86 -7.82 6.42
CA ARG A 99 -8.95 -6.96 7.61
C ARG A 99 -10.12 -5.98 7.55
N LEU A 100 -10.59 -5.65 6.34
CA LEU A 100 -11.62 -4.64 6.10
C LEU A 100 -12.93 -5.18 5.50
N ASP A 101 -13.06 -6.47 5.15
CA ASP A 101 -14.37 -7.05 4.82
C ASP A 101 -15.18 -7.26 6.10
N PRO A 102 -16.35 -6.60 6.27
CA PRO A 102 -17.19 -6.75 7.46
C PRO A 102 -17.66 -8.19 7.73
N ARG A 103 -17.63 -9.07 6.71
CA ARG A 103 -18.00 -10.49 6.81
C ARG A 103 -16.81 -11.40 7.09
N SER A 104 -15.59 -10.88 7.03
CA SER A 104 -14.39 -11.69 7.28
C SER A 104 -14.24 -12.03 8.76
N ALA A 105 -13.86 -13.26 9.06
CA ALA A 105 -13.49 -13.68 10.42
C ALA A 105 -12.22 -12.96 10.93
N ALA A 106 -11.38 -12.46 10.00
CA ALA A 106 -10.15 -11.73 10.31
C ALA A 106 -10.33 -10.20 10.35
N ARG A 107 -11.57 -9.69 10.24
CA ARG A 107 -11.84 -8.25 10.21
C ARG A 107 -11.38 -7.54 11.49
N LEU A 108 -11.06 -6.29 11.36
CA LEU A 108 -10.85 -5.42 12.52
C LEU A 108 -12.18 -5.12 13.22
N PRO A 109 -12.21 -4.99 14.56
CA PRO A 109 -13.47 -4.84 15.33
C PRO A 109 -14.32 -3.64 14.93
N TRP A 110 -13.69 -2.55 14.46
CA TRP A 110 -14.36 -1.31 14.07
C TRP A 110 -14.85 -1.31 12.60
N THR A 111 -14.55 -2.35 11.83
CA THR A 111 -14.91 -2.41 10.41
C THR A 111 -16.41 -2.65 10.22
N SER A 112 -17.05 -1.79 9.44
CA SER A 112 -18.45 -1.90 9.03
C SER A 112 -18.63 -1.34 7.62
N TYR A 113 -19.76 -1.58 6.98
CA TYR A 113 -20.09 -1.00 5.68
C TYR A 113 -20.20 0.53 5.70
N GLU A 114 -20.44 1.13 6.87
CA GLU A 114 -20.52 2.59 7.07
C GLU A 114 -19.16 3.22 7.31
N THR A 115 -18.11 2.43 7.52
CA THR A 115 -16.77 2.94 7.78
C THR A 115 -16.24 3.68 6.56
N ARG A 116 -15.84 4.94 6.74
CA ARG A 116 -15.13 5.69 5.71
C ARG A 116 -13.64 5.39 5.83
N VAL A 117 -13.12 4.67 4.85
CA VAL A 117 -11.70 4.28 4.80
C VAL A 117 -10.96 5.19 3.81
N LEU A 118 -9.90 5.83 4.27
CA LEU A 118 -8.97 6.61 3.45
C LEU A 118 -7.70 5.79 3.26
N VAL A 119 -7.50 5.23 2.07
CA VAL A 119 -6.33 4.38 1.79
C VAL A 119 -5.16 5.27 1.39
N LEU A 120 -4.01 5.07 2.03
CA LEU A 120 -2.77 5.79 1.76
C LEU A 120 -1.69 4.80 1.30
N CYS A 121 -1.03 5.11 0.20
CA CYS A 121 0.27 4.55 -0.18
C CYS A 121 1.25 5.69 -0.46
N GLN A 122 2.39 5.43 -1.10
CA GLN A 122 3.40 6.47 -1.33
C GLN A 122 2.97 7.52 -2.36
N GLU A 123 2.39 7.11 -3.48
CA GLU A 123 2.13 7.99 -4.64
C GLU A 123 0.69 7.92 -5.17
N GLY A 124 -0.18 7.15 -4.52
CA GLY A 124 -1.59 7.06 -4.92
C GLY A 124 -1.87 6.12 -6.10
N TYR A 125 -1.00 5.12 -6.36
CA TYR A 125 -1.25 4.06 -7.36
C TYR A 125 -1.80 2.80 -6.70
N ALA A 126 -1.04 2.17 -5.82
CA ALA A 126 -1.48 0.97 -5.11
C ALA A 126 -2.74 1.22 -4.27
N SER A 127 -2.87 2.42 -3.67
CA SER A 127 -4.06 2.82 -2.92
C SER A 127 -5.29 2.97 -3.81
N SER A 128 -5.14 3.36 -5.09
CA SER A 128 -6.27 3.41 -6.02
C SER A 128 -6.85 2.02 -6.27
N LEU A 129 -6.02 1.03 -6.57
CA LEU A 129 -6.45 -0.36 -6.74
C LEU A 129 -7.08 -0.93 -5.46
N ALA A 130 -6.49 -0.62 -4.32
CA ALA A 130 -6.98 -1.06 -3.02
C ALA A 130 -8.36 -0.47 -2.68
N ALA A 131 -8.55 0.83 -2.86
CA ALA A 131 -9.83 1.50 -2.61
C ALA A 131 -10.95 0.95 -3.52
N ALA A 132 -10.67 0.75 -4.81
CA ALA A 132 -11.62 0.14 -5.73
C ALA A 132 -12.03 -1.27 -5.29
N THR A 133 -11.09 -2.08 -4.78
CA THR A 133 -11.40 -3.41 -4.24
C THR A 133 -12.29 -3.31 -2.99
N LEU A 134 -12.03 -2.37 -2.08
CA LEU A 134 -12.87 -2.15 -0.90
C LEU A 134 -14.29 -1.71 -1.28
N VAL A 135 -14.46 -0.85 -2.29
CA VAL A 135 -15.78 -0.48 -2.83
C VAL A 135 -16.51 -1.71 -3.37
N ARG A 136 -15.84 -2.58 -4.11
CA ARG A 136 -16.41 -3.85 -4.60
C ARG A 136 -16.83 -4.81 -3.47
N LEU A 137 -16.18 -4.73 -2.30
CA LEU A 137 -16.57 -5.46 -1.09
C LEU A 137 -17.77 -4.81 -0.36
N GLY A 138 -18.27 -3.66 -0.84
CA GLY A 138 -19.42 -2.96 -0.28
C GLY A 138 -19.07 -1.80 0.67
N LEU A 139 -17.78 -1.49 0.87
CA LEU A 139 -17.37 -0.32 1.63
C LEU A 139 -17.47 0.93 0.73
N ASN A 140 -18.70 1.34 0.42
CA ASN A 140 -18.97 2.41 -0.55
C ASN A 140 -18.42 3.79 -0.16
N ARG A 141 -17.92 3.95 1.06
CA ARG A 141 -17.27 5.17 1.56
C ARG A 141 -15.75 5.06 1.58
N ALA A 142 -15.19 3.98 1.02
CA ALA A 142 -13.76 3.84 0.84
C ALA A 142 -13.28 4.74 -0.31
N THR A 143 -12.13 5.36 -0.12
CA THR A 143 -11.44 6.17 -1.12
C THR A 143 -9.95 6.14 -0.88
N ASP A 144 -9.16 6.70 -1.81
CA ASP A 144 -7.73 6.90 -1.61
C ASP A 144 -7.35 8.39 -1.66
N ILE A 145 -6.16 8.68 -1.14
CA ILE A 145 -5.60 10.04 -1.13
C ILE A 145 -4.79 10.25 -2.40
N VAL A 146 -5.20 11.27 -3.18
CA VAL A 146 -4.51 11.66 -4.43
C VAL A 146 -3.04 11.96 -4.14
N GLY A 147 -2.12 11.32 -4.87
CA GLY A 147 -0.68 11.49 -4.73
C GLY A 147 -0.08 10.89 -3.46
N GLY A 148 -0.89 10.24 -2.60
CA GLY A 148 -0.43 9.50 -1.43
C GLY A 148 0.35 10.34 -0.40
N LEU A 149 1.30 9.70 0.29
CA LEU A 149 2.13 10.37 1.30
C LEU A 149 3.00 11.47 0.70
N ARG A 150 3.44 11.31 -0.56
CA ARG A 150 4.21 12.35 -1.24
C ARG A 150 3.41 13.65 -1.30
N ALA A 151 2.20 13.62 -1.82
CA ALA A 151 1.34 14.80 -1.90
C ALA A 151 0.89 15.31 -0.51
N TRP A 152 0.74 14.42 0.47
CA TRP A 152 0.49 14.79 1.86
C TRP A 152 1.63 15.67 2.41
N ARG A 153 2.87 15.26 2.18
CA ARG A 153 4.07 16.00 2.59
C ARG A 153 4.20 17.32 1.84
N GLU A 154 4.00 17.31 0.52
CA GLU A 154 4.03 18.55 -0.32
C GLU A 154 2.97 19.55 0.10
N ALA A 155 1.82 19.10 0.62
CA ALA A 155 0.78 19.95 1.18
C ALA A 155 1.12 20.52 2.57
N GLY A 156 2.27 20.18 3.16
CA GLY A 156 2.72 20.62 4.49
C GLY A 156 1.88 20.03 5.63
N LEU A 157 1.27 18.85 5.42
CA LEU A 157 0.42 18.21 6.44
C LEU A 157 1.26 17.43 7.45
N PRO A 158 0.74 17.19 8.67
CA PRO A 158 1.52 16.64 9.76
C PRO A 158 2.07 15.23 9.46
N LEU A 159 3.35 15.04 9.76
CA LEU A 159 4.07 13.77 9.72
C LEU A 159 4.63 13.47 11.11
N ALA A 160 4.85 12.20 11.38
CA ALA A 160 5.55 11.77 12.60
C ALA A 160 6.94 12.41 12.66
N GLU A 161 7.35 12.85 13.85
CA GLU A 161 8.72 13.29 14.08
C GLU A 161 9.68 12.13 13.85
N ARG A 162 10.73 12.36 13.07
CA ARG A 162 11.79 11.36 12.93
C ARG A 162 12.59 11.36 14.22
N VAL A 163 12.51 10.28 14.96
CA VAL A 163 13.46 10.01 16.03
C VAL A 163 14.82 9.80 15.34
N ALA A 164 15.74 10.72 15.56
CA ALA A 164 17.13 10.55 15.09
C ALA A 164 17.67 9.29 15.77
N ALA A 165 18.16 8.34 14.92
CA ALA A 165 18.81 7.12 15.40
C ALA A 165 20.24 7.43 15.89
#